data_850f5c74dcfdf806220a4149dcea76ba
#
_entry.id   850f5c74dcfdf806220a4149dcea76ba
#
_cell.length_a   1.000
_cell.length_b   1.000
_cell.length_c   1.000
_cell.angle_alpha   90.00
_cell.angle_beta   90.00
_cell.angle_gamma   90.00
#
_symmetry.space_group_name_H-M   'P 1'
#
loop_
_entity.id
_entity.type
_entity.pdbx_description
1 polymer ?
#
loop_
_entity_poly.entity_id
_entity_poly.type
_entity_poly.pdbx_seq_one_letter_code
_entity_poly.pdbx_strand_id
1 'polypeptide(L)'
;VKPDNSPKDEGYSGGSHEHAIFSLRSTLLFAVIAVAVALAAIHTLQRNWPVGPVILLLGGLPIFGLLVQRRSLRSAAPDLIFGAIDTGLLVIPALWGGLTFGVAGAIAGGVVGDALTDGIAGFFEGAIARWLRKRGIDESRDPLTTSLGKMTGCLVGAGAVLVIASLFGVTLRQSL
;
A
#
# COMPACT_ATOMS: atom_id res chain seq x y z
N VAL A 1 15.07 -3.07 59.76
CA VAL A 1 15.45 -3.85 58.60
C VAL A 1 14.19 -3.99 57.73
N LYS A 2 14.19 -3.30 56.60
CA LYS A 2 13.08 -3.29 55.65
C LYS A 2 13.34 -4.44 54.65
N PRO A 3 12.40 -5.32 54.35
CA PRO A 3 12.64 -6.38 53.37
C PRO A 3 12.77 -5.78 51.98
N ASP A 4 13.83 -6.20 51.27
CA ASP A 4 14.10 -5.89 49.87
C ASP A 4 13.12 -6.68 49.00
N ASN A 5 12.18 -5.98 48.36
CA ASN A 5 11.22 -6.49 47.39
C ASN A 5 11.66 -6.09 45.98
N SER A 6 12.89 -6.43 45.57
CA SER A 6 13.28 -6.37 44.19
C SER A 6 12.55 -7.49 43.39
N PRO A 7 11.88 -7.16 42.26
CA PRO A 7 11.31 -8.18 41.42
C PRO A 7 12.43 -9.06 40.85
N LYS A 8 12.33 -10.37 41.08
CA LYS A 8 13.20 -11.34 40.42
C LYS A 8 12.93 -11.26 38.93
N ASP A 9 13.97 -10.97 38.17
CA ASP A 9 14.00 -11.10 36.72
C ASP A 9 13.81 -12.58 36.36
N GLU A 10 12.56 -13.02 36.26
CA GLU A 10 12.22 -14.34 35.69
C GLU A 10 12.39 -14.24 34.18
N GLY A 11 13.36 -14.97 33.67
CA GLY A 11 13.86 -14.98 32.33
C GLY A 11 12.77 -15.20 31.25
N TYR A 12 12.57 -14.16 30.49
CA TYR A 12 11.73 -14.16 29.28
C TYR A 12 12.57 -14.54 28.05
N SER A 13 13.03 -15.80 27.99
CA SER A 13 13.87 -16.26 26.86
C SER A 13 13.14 -17.12 25.82
N GLY A 14 11.84 -17.42 26.01
CA GLY A 14 11.06 -18.25 25.08
C GLY A 14 10.39 -17.50 23.92
N GLY A 15 10.16 -16.20 24.04
CA GLY A 15 9.36 -15.44 23.06
C GLY A 15 10.12 -14.94 21.83
N SER A 16 11.44 -14.82 21.88
CA SER A 16 12.21 -14.16 20.82
C SER A 16 12.29 -14.98 19.52
N HIS A 17 12.36 -16.27 19.60
CA HIS A 17 12.45 -17.16 18.41
C HIS A 17 11.11 -17.30 17.68
N GLU A 18 9.98 -17.41 18.38
CA GLU A 18 8.65 -17.47 17.75
C GLU A 18 8.28 -16.17 17.06
N HIS A 19 8.56 -15.03 17.69
CA HIS A 19 8.36 -13.72 17.07
C HIS A 19 9.24 -13.51 15.83
N ALA A 20 10.48 -13.99 15.86
CA ALA A 20 11.41 -13.89 14.72
C ALA A 20 10.96 -14.75 13.53
N ILE A 21 10.50 -15.99 13.76
CA ILE A 21 10.03 -16.90 12.70
C ILE A 21 8.72 -16.39 12.10
N PHE A 22 7.82 -15.87 12.91
CA PHE A 22 6.57 -15.27 12.44
C PHE A 22 6.84 -14.03 11.60
N SER A 23 7.75 -13.17 12.02
CA SER A 23 8.20 -11.98 11.27
C SER A 23 8.82 -12.38 9.93
N LEU A 24 9.68 -13.40 9.87
CA LEU A 24 10.33 -13.84 8.65
C LEU A 24 9.33 -14.38 7.61
N ARG A 25 8.36 -15.20 8.01
CA ARG A 25 7.31 -15.71 7.11
C ARG A 25 6.45 -14.57 6.54
N SER A 26 6.08 -13.63 7.38
CA SER A 26 5.29 -12.46 6.97
C SER A 26 6.07 -11.59 5.99
N THR A 27 7.35 -11.36 6.24
CA THR A 27 8.24 -10.61 5.36
C THR A 27 8.44 -11.30 4.01
N LEU A 28 8.65 -12.62 4.02
CA LEU A 28 8.80 -13.40 2.79
C LEU A 28 7.51 -13.39 1.96
N LEU A 29 6.34 -13.55 2.58
CA LEU A 29 5.07 -13.47 1.87
C LEU A 29 4.88 -12.09 1.23
N PHE A 30 5.13 -11.02 1.98
CA PHE A 30 5.07 -9.66 1.45
C PHE A 30 6.03 -9.50 0.26
N ALA A 31 7.27 -9.94 0.40
CA ALA A 31 8.26 -9.85 -0.67
C ALA A 31 7.83 -10.62 -1.93
N VAL A 32 7.29 -11.83 -1.78
CA VAL A 32 6.77 -12.62 -2.91
C VAL A 32 5.62 -11.88 -3.61
N ILE A 33 4.66 -11.35 -2.86
CA ILE A 33 3.55 -10.59 -3.43
C ILE A 33 4.06 -9.33 -4.13
N ALA A 34 4.99 -8.58 -3.51
CA ALA A 34 5.56 -7.37 -4.10
C ALA A 34 6.28 -7.67 -5.42
N VAL A 35 7.09 -8.74 -5.46
CA VAL A 35 7.78 -9.18 -6.68
C VAL A 35 6.77 -9.62 -7.75
N ALA A 36 5.73 -10.38 -7.37
CA ALA A 36 4.69 -10.81 -8.30
C ALA A 36 3.95 -9.61 -8.92
N VAL A 37 3.59 -8.60 -8.11
CA VAL A 37 2.97 -7.36 -8.58
C VAL A 37 3.89 -6.62 -9.53
N ALA A 38 5.18 -6.46 -9.18
CA ALA A 38 6.16 -5.77 -10.03
C ALA A 38 6.35 -6.47 -11.38
N LEU A 39 6.52 -7.80 -11.38
CA LEU A 39 6.66 -8.59 -12.62
C LEU A 39 5.40 -8.54 -13.49
N ALA A 40 4.22 -8.60 -12.88
CA ALA A 40 2.96 -8.48 -13.60
C ALA A 40 2.78 -7.09 -14.21
N ALA A 41 3.17 -6.03 -13.51
CA ALA A 41 3.16 -4.66 -14.05
C ALA A 41 4.12 -4.52 -15.23
N ILE A 42 5.36 -5.02 -15.13
CA ILE A 42 6.33 -5.02 -16.22
C ILE A 42 5.79 -5.80 -17.43
N HIS A 43 5.23 -7.00 -17.20
CA HIS A 43 4.64 -7.81 -18.27
C HIS A 43 3.48 -7.10 -18.97
N THR A 44 2.65 -6.39 -18.22
CA THR A 44 1.56 -5.56 -18.75
C THR A 44 2.07 -4.51 -19.73
N LEU A 45 3.13 -3.80 -19.34
CA LEU A 45 3.76 -2.79 -20.19
C LEU A 45 4.35 -3.42 -21.46
N GLN A 46 5.07 -4.55 -21.35
CA GLN A 46 5.66 -5.25 -22.49
C GLN A 46 4.62 -5.76 -23.50
N ARG A 47 3.43 -6.11 -23.01
CA ARG A 47 2.33 -6.64 -23.85
C ARG A 47 1.38 -5.55 -24.36
N ASN A 48 1.62 -4.29 -24.05
CA ASN A 48 0.70 -3.18 -24.36
C ASN A 48 -0.75 -3.43 -23.87
N TRP A 49 -0.89 -4.13 -22.74
CA TRP A 49 -2.20 -4.35 -22.12
C TRP A 49 -2.72 -3.06 -21.51
N PRO A 50 -4.05 -2.93 -21.30
CA PRO A 50 -4.63 -1.74 -20.70
C PRO A 50 -4.15 -1.61 -19.24
N VAL A 51 -3.27 -0.64 -19.00
CA VAL A 51 -2.54 -0.47 -17.72
C VAL A 51 -3.51 -0.28 -16.55
N GLY A 52 -4.51 0.58 -16.70
CA GLY A 52 -5.46 0.90 -15.63
C GLY A 52 -6.20 -0.33 -15.08
N PRO A 53 -6.94 -1.08 -15.93
CA PRO A 53 -7.63 -2.30 -15.51
C PRO A 53 -6.70 -3.34 -14.89
N VAL A 54 -5.50 -3.53 -15.46
CA VAL A 54 -4.56 -4.53 -14.94
C VAL A 54 -4.05 -4.12 -13.56
N ILE A 55 -3.63 -2.86 -13.37
CA ILE A 55 -3.19 -2.38 -12.04
C ILE A 55 -4.32 -2.50 -11.02
N LEU A 56 -5.55 -2.17 -11.40
CA LEU A 56 -6.71 -2.32 -10.54
C LEU A 56 -6.90 -3.78 -10.09
N LEU A 57 -6.78 -4.73 -11.02
CA LEU A 57 -6.89 -6.16 -10.73
C LEU A 57 -5.72 -6.67 -9.87
N LEU A 58 -4.52 -6.14 -10.07
CA LEU A 58 -3.35 -6.49 -9.25
C LEU A 58 -3.54 -6.13 -7.77
N GLY A 59 -4.40 -5.15 -7.44
CA GLY A 59 -4.81 -4.88 -6.07
C GLY A 59 -5.47 -6.07 -5.36
N GLY A 60 -5.96 -7.06 -6.11
CA GLY A 60 -6.48 -8.31 -5.56
C GLY A 60 -5.41 -9.23 -4.96
N LEU A 61 -4.14 -9.14 -5.40
CA LEU A 61 -3.06 -10.01 -4.90
C LEU A 61 -2.75 -9.76 -3.41
N PRO A 62 -2.56 -8.52 -2.94
CA PRO A 62 -2.37 -8.27 -1.52
C PRO A 62 -3.61 -8.62 -0.68
N ILE A 63 -4.83 -8.40 -1.20
CA ILE A 63 -6.07 -8.85 -0.55
C ILE A 63 -6.05 -10.37 -0.37
N PHE A 64 -5.69 -11.12 -1.42
CA PHE A 64 -5.55 -12.57 -1.34
C PHE A 64 -4.52 -12.96 -0.27
N GLY A 65 -3.38 -12.26 -0.19
CA GLY A 65 -2.38 -12.42 0.85
C GLY A 65 -2.94 -12.25 2.27
N LEU A 66 -3.78 -11.22 2.49
CA LEU A 66 -4.47 -11.00 3.77
C LEU A 66 -5.42 -12.16 4.11
N LEU A 67 -6.19 -12.63 3.14
CA LEU A 67 -7.14 -13.74 3.32
C LEU A 67 -6.43 -15.05 3.64
N VAL A 68 -5.36 -15.38 2.94
CA VAL A 68 -4.55 -16.59 3.19
C VAL A 68 -3.97 -16.59 4.61
N GLN A 69 -3.55 -15.43 5.09
CA GLN A 69 -3.04 -15.25 6.46
C GLN A 69 -4.16 -15.09 7.50
N ARG A 70 -5.42 -15.24 7.09
CA ARG A 70 -6.61 -15.06 7.94
C ARG A 70 -6.62 -13.69 8.66
N ARG A 71 -6.07 -12.66 8.02
CA ARG A 71 -6.06 -11.30 8.54
C ARG A 71 -7.38 -10.61 8.25
N SER A 72 -7.80 -9.75 9.17
CA SER A 72 -9.05 -9.00 9.03
C SER A 72 -8.90 -7.89 7.98
N LEU A 73 -9.70 -7.93 6.93
CA LEU A 73 -9.78 -6.82 5.96
C LEU A 73 -10.25 -5.53 6.65
N ARG A 74 -11.04 -5.65 7.72
CA ARG A 74 -11.52 -4.50 8.48
C ARG A 74 -10.37 -3.77 9.18
N SER A 75 -9.38 -4.50 9.72
CA SER A 75 -8.22 -3.88 10.34
C SER A 75 -7.21 -3.32 9.33
N ALA A 76 -7.23 -3.80 8.07
CA ALA A 76 -6.44 -3.24 6.98
C ALA A 76 -7.13 -2.04 6.29
N ALA A 77 -8.41 -1.76 6.59
CA ALA A 77 -9.19 -0.73 5.91
C ALA A 77 -8.61 0.69 6.04
N PRO A 78 -8.05 1.13 7.19
CA PRO A 78 -7.39 2.43 7.30
C PRO A 78 -6.26 2.59 6.28
N ASP A 79 -5.35 1.61 6.23
CA ASP A 79 -4.19 1.62 5.34
C ASP A 79 -4.61 1.53 3.86
N LEU A 80 -5.66 0.75 3.57
CA LEU A 80 -6.22 0.63 2.23
C LEU A 80 -6.82 1.97 1.76
N ILE A 81 -7.63 2.62 2.57
CA ILE A 81 -8.22 3.92 2.24
C ILE A 81 -7.14 4.97 2.06
N PHE A 82 -6.18 4.99 2.97
CA PHE A 82 -5.06 5.91 2.91
C PHE A 82 -4.25 5.72 1.63
N GLY A 83 -3.78 4.49 1.34
CA GLY A 83 -3.04 4.19 0.13
C GLY A 83 -3.81 4.50 -1.16
N ALA A 84 -5.15 4.30 -1.16
CA ALA A 84 -5.97 4.60 -2.33
C ALA A 84 -6.06 6.11 -2.62
N ILE A 85 -6.22 6.93 -1.58
CA ILE A 85 -6.25 8.38 -1.72
C ILE A 85 -4.87 8.91 -2.12
N ASP A 86 -3.84 8.49 -1.42
CA ASP A 86 -2.46 8.91 -1.63
C ASP A 86 -2.02 8.64 -3.07
N THR A 87 -1.97 7.39 -3.47
CA THR A 87 -1.51 7.01 -4.81
C THR A 87 -2.48 7.43 -5.91
N GLY A 88 -3.79 7.44 -5.64
CA GLY A 88 -4.79 7.95 -6.58
C GLY A 88 -4.54 9.41 -6.93
N LEU A 89 -4.26 10.26 -5.95
CA LEU A 89 -3.93 11.67 -6.16
C LEU A 89 -2.58 11.85 -6.84
N LEU A 90 -1.57 11.07 -6.47
CA LEU A 90 -0.22 11.10 -7.05
C LEU A 90 -0.23 10.79 -8.56
N VAL A 91 -1.06 9.84 -8.99
CA VAL A 91 -1.13 9.44 -10.42
C VAL A 91 -1.57 10.59 -11.31
N ILE A 92 -2.36 11.55 -10.81
CA ILE A 92 -2.88 12.67 -11.61
C ILE A 92 -1.74 13.56 -12.15
N PRO A 93 -0.86 14.15 -11.31
CA PRO A 93 0.24 14.97 -11.82
C PRO A 93 1.29 14.14 -12.57
N ALA A 94 1.51 12.87 -12.19
CA ALA A 94 2.40 11.98 -12.92
C ALA A 94 1.90 11.74 -14.35
N LEU A 95 0.61 11.46 -14.52
CA LEU A 95 -0.03 11.25 -15.81
C LEU A 95 -0.01 12.52 -16.66
N TRP A 96 -0.41 13.66 -16.09
CA TRP A 96 -0.40 14.95 -16.78
C TRP A 96 1.02 15.34 -17.22
N GLY A 97 2.01 15.21 -16.33
CA GLY A 97 3.40 15.47 -16.65
C GLY A 97 3.92 14.55 -17.76
N GLY A 98 3.57 13.25 -17.70
CA GLY A 98 3.93 12.29 -18.73
C GLY A 98 3.35 12.59 -20.10
N LEU A 99 2.09 13.00 -20.17
CA LEU A 99 1.41 13.38 -21.41
C LEU A 99 1.97 14.66 -22.02
N THR A 100 2.42 15.60 -21.18
CA THR A 100 2.85 16.93 -21.63
C THR A 100 4.34 16.99 -21.93
N PHE A 101 5.16 16.35 -21.11
CA PHE A 101 6.63 16.47 -21.12
C PHE A 101 7.33 15.10 -21.24
N GLY A 102 6.60 14.03 -21.55
CA GLY A 102 7.16 12.70 -21.70
C GLY A 102 7.67 12.11 -20.38
N VAL A 103 8.70 11.26 -20.45
CA VAL A 103 9.24 10.54 -19.30
C VAL A 103 9.70 11.48 -18.17
N ALA A 104 10.39 12.56 -18.52
CA ALA A 104 10.85 13.53 -17.52
C ALA A 104 9.68 14.18 -16.78
N GLY A 105 8.59 14.51 -17.50
CA GLY A 105 7.38 15.05 -16.90
C GLY A 105 6.65 14.04 -16.02
N ALA A 106 6.63 12.76 -16.40
CA ALA A 106 6.04 11.72 -15.56
C ALA A 106 6.80 11.56 -14.23
N ILE A 107 8.15 11.57 -14.29
CA ILE A 107 8.99 11.49 -13.09
C ILE A 107 8.79 12.73 -12.21
N ALA A 108 8.89 13.92 -12.78
CA ALA A 108 8.72 15.17 -12.03
C ALA A 108 7.32 15.27 -11.42
N GLY A 109 6.28 14.97 -12.20
CA GLY A 109 4.90 14.95 -11.74
C GLY A 109 4.65 13.92 -10.65
N GLY A 110 5.28 12.74 -10.75
CA GLY A 110 5.25 11.71 -9.71
C GLY A 110 5.87 12.19 -8.41
N VAL A 111 7.11 12.70 -8.45
CA VAL A 111 7.83 13.18 -7.26
C VAL A 111 7.11 14.35 -6.59
N VAL A 112 6.65 15.34 -7.37
CA VAL A 112 5.90 16.49 -6.83
C VAL A 112 4.55 16.03 -6.29
N GLY A 113 3.87 15.15 -7.02
CA GLY A 113 2.61 14.55 -6.57
C GLY A 113 2.75 13.84 -5.24
N ASP A 114 3.77 12.98 -5.09
CA ASP A 114 4.09 12.24 -3.87
C ASP A 114 4.33 13.20 -2.69
N ALA A 115 5.19 14.20 -2.87
CA ALA A 115 5.46 15.19 -1.82
C ALA A 115 4.20 15.96 -1.38
N LEU A 116 3.30 16.28 -2.32
CA LEU A 116 2.05 16.97 -2.02
C LEU A 116 1.07 16.03 -1.31
N THR A 117 0.92 14.80 -1.79
CA THR A 117 0.02 13.83 -1.17
C THR A 117 0.48 13.43 0.21
N ASP A 118 1.78 13.23 0.43
CA ASP A 118 2.35 12.95 1.75
C ASP A 118 2.12 14.13 2.71
N GLY A 119 2.30 15.37 2.25
CA GLY A 119 2.01 16.56 3.06
C GLY A 119 0.53 16.66 3.45
N ILE A 120 -0.36 16.43 2.51
CA ILE A 120 -1.82 16.41 2.75
C ILE A 120 -2.17 15.22 3.65
N ALA A 121 -1.61 14.06 3.36
CA ALA A 121 -1.84 12.83 4.09
C ALA A 121 -1.45 12.97 5.56
N GLY A 122 -0.27 13.50 5.87
CA GLY A 122 0.17 13.77 7.24
C GLY A 122 -0.81 14.66 8.01
N PHE A 123 -1.49 15.59 7.31
CA PHE A 123 -2.51 16.44 7.90
C PHE A 123 -3.80 15.69 8.24
N PHE A 124 -4.21 14.77 7.38
CA PHE A 124 -5.50 14.06 7.48
C PHE A 124 -5.41 12.67 8.12
N GLU A 125 -4.21 12.05 8.18
CA GLU A 125 -4.01 10.71 8.74
C GLU A 125 -4.61 10.57 10.13
N GLY A 126 -4.32 11.50 11.03
CA GLY A 126 -4.89 11.53 12.36
C GLY A 126 -6.41 11.75 12.40
N ALA A 127 -6.97 12.45 11.40
CA ALA A 127 -8.42 12.66 11.31
C ALA A 127 -9.15 11.39 10.84
N ILE A 128 -8.61 10.74 9.81
CA ILE A 128 -9.14 9.47 9.26
C ILE A 128 -9.04 8.36 10.31
N ALA A 129 -7.90 8.23 10.98
CA ALA A 129 -7.71 7.25 12.05
C ALA A 129 -8.71 7.46 13.20
N ARG A 130 -8.95 8.69 13.62
CA ARG A 130 -9.97 9.01 14.64
C ARG A 130 -11.39 8.68 14.17
N TRP A 131 -11.71 8.97 12.91
CA TRP A 131 -13.03 8.68 12.33
C TRP A 131 -13.29 7.18 12.26
N LEU A 132 -12.29 6.38 11.87
CA LEU A 132 -12.37 4.92 11.81
C LEU A 132 -12.50 4.31 13.21
N ARG A 133 -11.72 4.78 14.19
CA ARG A 133 -11.82 4.34 15.59
C ARG A 133 -13.21 4.57 16.17
N LYS A 134 -13.84 5.72 15.88
CA LYS A 134 -15.22 5.99 16.30
C LYS A 134 -16.24 4.99 15.74
N ARG A 135 -15.91 4.29 14.65
CA ARG A 135 -16.71 3.22 14.03
C ARG A 135 -16.28 1.81 14.48
N GLY A 136 -15.42 1.72 15.49
CA GLY A 136 -14.90 0.46 16.01
C GLY A 136 -13.96 -0.24 15.03
N ILE A 137 -13.25 0.53 14.20
CA ILE A 137 -12.21 0.06 13.31
C ILE A 137 -10.90 0.60 13.86
N ASP A 138 -10.15 -0.27 14.55
CA ASP A 138 -8.83 0.05 15.04
C ASP A 138 -7.79 -0.23 13.95
N GLU A 139 -6.80 0.64 13.90
CA GLU A 139 -5.65 0.50 13.03
C GLU A 139 -4.84 -0.74 13.41
N SER A 140 -4.48 -1.54 12.42
CA SER A 140 -3.63 -2.70 12.67
C SER A 140 -2.21 -2.25 12.99
N ARG A 141 -1.64 -2.78 14.06
CA ARG A 141 -0.22 -2.61 14.38
C ARG A 141 0.65 -3.75 13.81
N ASP A 142 0.03 -4.70 13.13
CA ASP A 142 0.74 -5.80 12.49
C ASP A 142 1.35 -5.35 11.16
N PRO A 143 2.69 -5.40 11.01
CA PRO A 143 3.37 -4.89 9.83
C PRO A 143 2.89 -5.50 8.51
N LEU A 144 2.53 -6.79 8.50
CA LEU A 144 2.04 -7.45 7.30
C LEU A 144 0.67 -6.90 6.88
N THR A 145 -0.24 -6.76 7.84
CA THR A 145 -1.60 -6.25 7.57
C THR A 145 -1.55 -4.83 7.04
N THR A 146 -0.75 -3.96 7.67
CA THR A 146 -0.52 -2.59 7.23
C THR A 146 0.09 -2.53 5.83
N SER A 147 1.17 -3.30 5.59
CA SER A 147 1.85 -3.28 4.29
C SER A 147 0.97 -3.78 3.15
N LEU A 148 0.26 -4.90 3.34
CA LEU A 148 -0.65 -5.43 2.32
C LEU A 148 -1.88 -4.54 2.13
N GLY A 149 -2.40 -3.94 3.21
CA GLY A 149 -3.50 -2.98 3.15
C GLY A 149 -3.12 -1.74 2.34
N LYS A 150 -1.97 -1.14 2.64
CA LYS A 150 -1.45 0.04 1.92
C LYS A 150 -1.16 -0.30 0.45
N MET A 151 -0.50 -1.44 0.17
CA MET A 151 -0.24 -1.90 -1.20
C MET A 151 -1.53 -2.09 -1.99
N THR A 152 -2.55 -2.71 -1.40
CA THR A 152 -3.88 -2.84 -2.02
C THR A 152 -4.45 -1.47 -2.35
N GLY A 153 -4.46 -0.56 -1.38
CA GLY A 153 -4.96 0.80 -1.57
C GLY A 153 -4.26 1.52 -2.70
N CYS A 154 -2.94 1.52 -2.73
CA CYS A 154 -2.14 2.14 -3.78
C CYS A 154 -2.50 1.60 -5.19
N LEU A 155 -2.59 0.27 -5.33
CA LEU A 155 -2.93 -0.34 -6.62
C LEU A 155 -4.38 -0.03 -7.05
N VAL A 156 -5.31 -0.06 -6.10
CA VAL A 156 -6.73 0.26 -6.38
C VAL A 156 -6.88 1.74 -6.72
N GLY A 157 -6.26 2.64 -5.97
CA GLY A 157 -6.32 4.09 -6.22
C GLY A 157 -5.71 4.47 -7.57
N ALA A 158 -4.48 4.00 -7.83
CA ALA A 158 -3.82 4.22 -9.12
C ALA A 158 -4.62 3.63 -10.28
N GLY A 159 -5.04 2.36 -10.14
CA GLY A 159 -5.81 1.66 -11.17
C GLY A 159 -7.12 2.37 -11.48
N ALA A 160 -7.84 2.84 -10.47
CA ALA A 160 -9.08 3.58 -10.64
C ALA A 160 -8.87 4.89 -11.43
N VAL A 161 -7.87 5.68 -11.07
CA VAL A 161 -7.54 6.92 -11.79
C VAL A 161 -7.16 6.63 -13.23
N LEU A 162 -6.34 5.61 -13.49
CA LEU A 162 -5.93 5.22 -14.84
C LEU A 162 -7.10 4.70 -15.67
N VAL A 163 -8.04 3.96 -15.08
CA VAL A 163 -9.29 3.53 -15.75
C VAL A 163 -10.13 4.75 -16.11
N ILE A 164 -10.35 5.66 -15.17
CA ILE A 164 -11.09 6.89 -15.41
C ILE A 164 -10.44 7.70 -16.54
N ALA A 165 -9.11 7.91 -16.48
CA ALA A 165 -8.38 8.63 -17.50
C ALA A 165 -8.54 7.98 -18.90
N SER A 166 -8.54 6.65 -18.96
CA SER A 166 -8.76 5.93 -20.23
C SER A 166 -10.15 6.12 -20.80
N LEU A 167 -11.17 6.28 -19.95
CA LEU A 167 -12.54 6.61 -20.40
C LEU A 167 -12.65 8.01 -21.01
N PHE A 168 -11.79 8.92 -20.58
CA PHE A 168 -11.66 10.26 -21.17
C PHE A 168 -10.71 10.33 -22.37
N GLY A 169 -10.34 9.17 -22.94
CA GLY A 169 -9.52 9.09 -24.15
C GLY A 169 -8.01 9.19 -23.93
N VAL A 170 -7.56 9.20 -22.69
CA VAL A 170 -6.13 9.13 -22.36
C VAL A 170 -5.64 7.68 -22.57
N THR A 171 -4.96 7.46 -23.67
CA THR A 171 -4.37 6.14 -23.96
C THR A 171 -2.90 6.14 -23.58
N LEU A 172 -2.54 5.31 -22.59
CA LEU A 172 -1.14 5.02 -22.23
C LEU A 172 -0.56 3.97 -23.18
N ARG A 173 -0.57 4.29 -24.50
CA ARG A 173 0.06 3.43 -25.48
C ARG A 173 1.51 3.86 -25.63
N GLN A 174 2.43 2.94 -25.43
CA GLN A 174 3.82 3.17 -25.80
C GLN A 174 3.87 3.19 -27.34
N SER A 175 4.11 4.36 -27.91
CA SER A 175 4.61 4.46 -29.28
C SER A 175 6.10 4.07 -29.22
N LEU A 176 6.41 2.83 -29.50
CA LEU A 176 7.74 2.38 -29.88
C LEU A 176 8.04 2.85 -31.28
#